data_114e71297fab7c2a2cbfa8e04ac1ca4c
#
_entry.id   114e71297fab7c2a2cbfa8e04ac1ca4c
#
_cell.length_a   1.000
_cell.length_b   1.000
_cell.length_c   1.000
_cell.angle_alpha   90.00
_cell.angle_beta   90.00
_cell.angle_gamma   90.00
#
_symmetry.space_group_name_H-M   'P 1'
#
loop_
_entity.id
_entity.type
_entity.pdbx_description
1 polymer ?
#
loop_
_entity_poly.entity_id
_entity_poly.type
_entity_poly.pdbx_seq_one_letter_code
_entity_poly.pdbx_strand_id
1 'polypeptide(L)'
;MAKQIGIDLGTANVLVFVRGRGIVINEPSVVAISARDGRVKAVGLEARNMLGREPRETIEVVRPMRDGVIADYIVTQEMLRYFISKA
;
A
#
# COMPACT_ATOMS: atom_id res chain seq x y z
N MET A 1 3.69 1.19 -26.11
CA MET A 1 4.18 2.39 -25.43
C MET A 1 4.13 2.23 -23.95
N ALA A 2 5.20 2.61 -23.30
CA ALA A 2 5.26 2.50 -21.86
C ALA A 2 4.46 3.62 -21.21
N LYS A 3 3.73 3.29 -20.15
CA LYS A 3 3.08 4.28 -19.33
C LYS A 3 4.12 5.02 -18.53
N GLN A 4 3.90 6.31 -18.34
CA GLN A 4 4.70 7.09 -17.41
C GLN A 4 3.93 7.21 -16.11
N ILE A 5 4.46 6.61 -15.07
CA ILE A 5 3.82 6.55 -13.77
C ILE A 5 4.72 7.25 -12.74
N GLY A 6 4.11 8.16 -11.99
CA GLY A 6 4.78 8.80 -10.87
C GLY A 6 4.13 8.35 -9.58
N ILE A 7 4.93 8.13 -8.55
CA ILE A 7 4.42 7.70 -7.26
C ILE A 7 4.95 8.62 -6.18
N ASP A 8 4.03 9.13 -5.36
CA ASP A 8 4.38 9.94 -4.20
C ASP A 8 4.10 9.10 -2.95
N LEU A 9 5.16 8.68 -2.29
CA LEU A 9 5.07 7.86 -1.08
C LEU A 9 5.02 8.75 0.14
N GLY A 10 3.82 9.05 0.60
CA GLY A 10 3.64 9.80 1.83
C GLY A 10 3.52 8.90 3.04
N THR A 11 3.70 9.47 4.22
CA THR A 11 3.54 8.72 5.46
C THR A 11 2.10 8.25 5.64
N ALA A 12 1.15 9.10 5.27
CA ALA A 12 -0.27 8.77 5.44
C ALA A 12 -0.89 8.17 4.19
N ASN A 13 -0.52 8.67 3.01
CA ASN A 13 -1.16 8.27 1.75
C ASN A 13 -0.14 8.03 0.65
N VAL A 14 -0.53 7.18 -0.30
CA VAL A 14 0.22 6.96 -1.54
C VAL A 14 -0.60 7.56 -2.67
N LEU A 15 0.05 8.40 -3.47
CA LEU A 15 -0.57 8.96 -4.67
C LEU A 15 0.12 8.39 -5.90
N VAL A 16 -0.67 7.93 -6.86
CA VAL A 16 -0.12 7.42 -8.12
C VAL A 16 -0.67 8.27 -9.25
N PHE A 17 0.25 8.77 -10.06
CA PHE A 17 -0.07 9.61 -11.22
C PHE A 17 0.22 8.84 -12.49
N VAL A 18 -0.66 8.95 -13.47
CA VAL A 18 -0.39 8.42 -14.80
C VAL A 18 -0.43 9.61 -15.76
N ARG A 19 0.62 9.74 -16.56
CA ARG A 19 0.72 10.84 -17.51
C ARG A 19 -0.49 10.85 -18.44
N GLY A 20 -1.12 12.00 -18.54
CA GLY A 20 -2.32 12.17 -19.36
C GLY A 20 -3.62 11.86 -18.64
N ARG A 21 -3.53 11.24 -17.46
CA ARG A 21 -4.73 10.89 -16.70
C ARG A 21 -4.79 11.55 -15.32
N GLY A 22 -3.66 12.06 -14.83
CA GLY A 22 -3.61 12.68 -13.53
C GLY A 22 -3.49 11.66 -12.40
N ILE A 23 -4.03 12.01 -11.24
CA ILE A 23 -3.99 11.13 -10.07
C ILE A 23 -5.02 10.03 -10.25
N VAL A 24 -4.56 8.78 -10.33
CA VAL A 24 -5.45 7.64 -10.51
C VAL A 24 -5.60 6.83 -9.24
N ILE A 25 -4.69 6.98 -8.27
CA ILE A 25 -4.77 6.27 -6.99
C ILE A 25 -4.42 7.26 -5.88
N ASN A 26 -5.25 7.27 -4.84
CA ASN A 26 -4.99 8.04 -3.62
C ASN A 26 -5.51 7.16 -2.48
N GLU A 27 -4.60 6.39 -1.87
CA GLU A 27 -4.98 5.44 -0.85
C GLU A 27 -4.05 5.52 0.34
N PRO A 28 -4.49 5.08 1.52
CA PRO A 28 -3.63 5.11 2.69
C PRO A 28 -2.41 4.20 2.54
N SER A 29 -1.31 4.61 3.15
CA SER A 29 -0.05 3.86 3.13
C SER A 29 -0.10 2.79 4.20
N VAL A 30 -0.94 1.77 4.00
CA VAL A 30 -1.07 0.67 4.95
C VAL A 30 -1.13 -0.64 4.20
N VAL A 31 -0.68 -1.70 4.86
CA VAL A 31 -0.65 -3.05 4.29
C VAL A 31 -1.14 -4.02 5.35
N ALA A 32 -2.03 -4.92 4.95
CA ALA A 32 -2.52 -5.97 5.83
C ALA A 32 -1.73 -7.25 5.52
N ILE A 33 -1.13 -7.83 6.55
CA ILE A 33 -0.24 -8.97 6.41
C ILE A 33 -0.81 -10.13 7.22
N SER A 34 -0.75 -11.33 6.65
CA SER A 34 -1.13 -12.52 7.38
C SER A 34 -0.11 -12.78 8.50
N ALA A 35 -0.59 -12.93 9.72
CA ALA A 35 0.28 -13.23 10.85
C ALA A 35 0.89 -14.62 10.76
N ARG A 36 0.28 -15.50 9.98
CA ARG A 36 0.74 -16.87 9.85
C ARG A 36 1.94 -17.01 8.95
N ASP A 37 1.84 -16.48 7.73
CA ASP A 37 2.87 -16.69 6.73
C ASP A 37 3.54 -15.41 6.27
N GLY A 38 3.15 -14.26 6.80
CA GLY A 38 3.75 -12.99 6.45
C GLY A 38 3.39 -12.48 5.07
N ARG A 39 2.40 -13.09 4.44
CA ARG A 39 1.99 -12.66 3.10
C ARG A 39 1.09 -11.45 3.15
N VAL A 40 1.21 -10.61 2.12
CA VAL A 40 0.37 -9.44 1.98
C VAL A 40 -1.04 -9.89 1.58
N LYS A 41 -2.03 -9.48 2.34
CA LYS A 41 -3.43 -9.82 2.08
C LYS A 41 -4.19 -8.68 1.44
N ALA A 42 -3.86 -7.46 1.79
CA ALA A 42 -4.53 -6.30 1.24
C ALA A 42 -3.61 -5.10 1.34
N VAL A 43 -3.87 -4.09 0.53
CA VAL A 43 -3.05 -2.89 0.46
C VAL A 43 -3.96 -1.69 0.37
N GLY A 44 -3.56 -0.59 1.01
CA GLY A 44 -4.25 0.67 0.87
C GLY A 44 -5.60 0.67 1.57
N LEU A 45 -6.61 1.13 0.86
CA LEU A 45 -7.94 1.27 1.44
C LEU A 45 -8.51 -0.05 1.93
N GLU A 46 -8.28 -1.13 1.20
CA GLU A 46 -8.73 -2.45 1.63
C GLU A 46 -8.08 -2.86 2.94
N ALA A 47 -6.78 -2.59 3.08
CA ALA A 47 -6.06 -2.92 4.30
C ALA A 47 -6.62 -2.14 5.48
N ARG A 48 -6.88 -0.85 5.28
CA ARG A 48 -7.45 -0.02 6.34
C ARG A 48 -8.83 -0.52 6.76
N ASN A 49 -9.62 -0.97 5.79
CA ASN A 49 -10.95 -1.46 6.07
C ASN A 49 -10.95 -2.79 6.83
N MET A 50 -9.84 -3.48 6.86
CA MET A 50 -9.71 -4.72 7.62
C MET A 50 -9.55 -4.48 9.12
N LEU A 51 -9.17 -3.26 9.51
CA LEU A 51 -9.04 -2.93 10.93
C LEU A 51 -10.38 -3.11 11.62
N GLY A 52 -10.41 -3.92 12.66
CA GLY A 52 -11.58 -4.15 13.45
C GLY A 52 -12.59 -5.11 12.87
N ARG A 53 -12.32 -5.63 11.66
CA ARG A 53 -13.24 -6.55 11.00
C ARG A 53 -12.72 -7.97 10.96
N GLU A 54 -11.41 -8.10 10.81
CA GLU A 54 -10.80 -9.41 10.62
C GLU A 54 -10.60 -10.15 11.93
N PRO A 55 -10.52 -11.47 11.90
CA PRO A 55 -10.12 -12.23 13.07
C PRO A 55 -8.76 -11.72 13.54
N ARG A 56 -8.71 -11.40 14.78
CA ARG A 56 -7.57 -10.72 15.37
C ARG A 56 -6.25 -11.44 15.21
N GLU A 57 -6.33 -12.74 15.25
CA GLU A 57 -5.11 -13.54 15.29
C GLU A 57 -4.49 -13.77 13.93
N THR A 58 -5.16 -13.39 12.84
CA THR A 58 -4.68 -13.75 11.51
C THR A 58 -4.18 -12.56 10.68
N ILE A 59 -4.58 -11.35 11.02
CA ILE A 59 -4.25 -10.18 10.19
C ILE A 59 -3.58 -9.11 11.04
N GLU A 60 -2.47 -8.59 10.53
CA GLU A 60 -1.77 -7.47 11.15
C GLU A 60 -1.71 -6.34 10.13
N VAL A 61 -2.06 -5.13 10.54
CA VAL A 61 -2.00 -3.97 9.66
C VAL A 61 -0.76 -3.17 9.99
N VAL A 62 0.07 -2.91 8.99
CA VAL A 62 1.36 -2.23 9.15
C VAL A 62 1.42 -0.99 8.29
N ARG A 63 2.15 -0.01 8.75
CA ARG A 63 2.46 1.19 7.99
C ARG A 63 3.93 1.12 7.56
N PRO A 64 4.20 0.85 6.27
CA PRO A 64 5.58 0.69 5.82
C PRO A 64 6.35 2.01 5.75
N MET A 65 5.64 3.15 5.74
CA MET A 65 6.27 4.47 5.73
C MET A 65 6.04 5.16 7.05
N ARG A 66 7.10 5.72 7.64
CA ARG A 66 7.00 6.49 8.89
C ARG A 66 7.85 7.74 8.76
N ASP A 67 7.24 8.88 9.02
CA ASP A 67 7.94 10.17 8.99
C ASP A 67 8.65 10.40 7.65
N GLY A 68 8.01 9.96 6.56
CA GLY A 68 8.58 10.13 5.23
C GLY A 68 9.70 9.17 4.90
N VAL A 69 9.97 8.20 5.76
CA VAL A 69 11.06 7.25 5.58
C VAL A 69 10.50 5.83 5.46
N ILE A 70 11.12 5.02 4.61
CA ILE A 70 10.73 3.63 4.46
C ILE A 70 11.14 2.86 5.71
N ALA A 71 10.15 2.36 6.47
CA ALA A 71 10.41 1.60 7.69
C ALA A 71 10.56 0.10 7.39
N ASP A 72 9.93 -0.38 6.32
CA ASP A 72 9.99 -1.79 5.94
C ASP A 72 10.11 -1.87 4.42
N TYR A 73 11.28 -2.26 3.93
CA TYR A 73 11.55 -2.27 2.50
C TYR A 73 10.77 -3.36 1.77
N ILE A 74 10.63 -4.53 2.37
CA ILE A 74 9.96 -5.64 1.72
C ILE A 74 8.47 -5.35 1.58
N VAL A 75 7.85 -4.86 2.64
CA VAL A 75 6.43 -4.53 2.62
C VAL A 75 6.17 -3.35 1.69
N THR A 76 7.07 -2.36 1.69
CA THR A 76 6.93 -1.21 0.80
C THR A 76 7.01 -1.65 -0.66
N GLN A 77 7.90 -2.58 -0.97
CA GLN A 77 8.05 -3.10 -2.32
C GLN A 77 6.77 -3.79 -2.79
N GLU A 78 6.15 -4.59 -1.92
CA GLU A 78 4.90 -5.26 -2.27
C GLU A 78 3.76 -4.25 -2.44
N MET A 79 3.74 -3.23 -1.61
CA MET A 79 2.74 -2.18 -1.72
C MET A 79 2.88 -1.45 -3.06
N LEU A 80 4.10 -1.11 -3.45
CA LEU A 80 4.35 -0.44 -4.72
C LEU A 80 3.94 -1.31 -5.90
N ARG A 81 4.27 -2.59 -5.85
CA ARG A 81 3.90 -3.53 -6.90
C ARG A 81 2.40 -3.58 -7.08
N TYR A 82 1.67 -3.60 -5.97
CA TYR A 82 0.22 -3.62 -6.00
C TYR A 82 -0.33 -2.37 -6.68
N PHE A 83 0.14 -1.20 -6.27
CA PHE A 83 -0.36 0.05 -6.82
C PHE A 83 0.01 0.24 -8.29
N ILE A 84 1.21 -0.18 -8.67
CA ILE A 84 1.63 -0.08 -10.07
C ILE A 84 0.78 -0.99 -10.95
N SER A 85 0.49 -2.19 -10.50
CA SER A 85 -0.32 -3.09 -11.31
C SER A 85 -1.77 -2.63 -11.40
N LYS A 86 -2.24 -1.89 -10.39
CA LYS A 86 -3.59 -1.36 -10.39
C LYS A 86 -3.71 -0.11 -11.28
N ALA A 87 -2.65 0.60 -11.44
CA ALA A 87 -2.64 1.78 -12.29
C ALA A 87 -2.51 1.38 -13.75
#